data_a18ab5088a634c2ecf33b0b5bee0792f
#
_entry.id   a18ab5088a634c2ecf33b0b5bee0792f
#
_cell.length_a   1.000
_cell.length_b   1.000
_cell.length_c   1.000
_cell.angle_alpha   90.00
_cell.angle_beta   90.00
_cell.angle_gamma   90.00
#
_symmetry.space_group_name_H-M   'P 1'
#
loop_
_entity.id
_entity.type
_entity.pdbx_description
1 polymer ?
#
loop_
_entity_poly.entity_id
_entity_poly.type
_entity_poly.pdbx_seq_one_letter_code
_entity_poly.pdbx_strand_id
1 'polypeptide(L)'
;MTETTSQRDVTTFCRVCEPACGLVATVDDGVIVSVRADDEHPVSKGFACAKGIAALDIHHDPDRLDHPMRRGGDTWVRTTWDDAITGVATALRDVIDEHGPESVAAYVGNPSAFNTLLGPASGSFFSQLGMRRYFSSGTQDCANKFAGSEAVFGSSTIHPIPDIANTDALLIFGANPRVSKGSFISIHNAYRELMQAKSRGAAIWFINPRRTESAGERTGETLQILPDTDVFLLAALLHEIDATVGFHRAVDEHGANVDELRAFVAGYSPDVVAPIVGLDAAEIRHVAHTFAAAPRAAVHMSTGVNMGRHGTLAYWLVHMLSLVTGNLDREGGNVLSVGFYPNAKAGRRDYDSGFTQSEFGPVRRGSLPGNLLAEHILDAEQPVKALIVVAGNPLLTIGGAERLRDAFESLELSVC
;
A
#
# COMPACT_ATOMS: atom_id res chain seq x y z
N MET A 1 53.15 -13.41 -5.15
CA MET A 1 51.79 -13.95 -5.30
C MET A 1 50.85 -12.76 -5.18
N THR A 2 50.33 -12.30 -6.27
CA THR A 2 49.32 -11.24 -6.30
C THR A 2 48.01 -11.87 -5.82
N GLU A 3 47.55 -11.50 -4.63
CA GLU A 3 46.20 -11.79 -4.18
C GLU A 3 45.24 -11.19 -5.20
N THR A 4 44.65 -12.03 -6.01
CA THR A 4 43.53 -11.66 -6.85
C THR A 4 42.36 -11.37 -5.89
N THR A 5 42.08 -10.09 -5.67
CA THR A 5 40.88 -9.63 -4.98
C THR A 5 39.68 -10.30 -5.63
N SER A 6 38.90 -11.05 -4.84
CA SER A 6 37.71 -11.79 -5.29
C SER A 6 36.50 -10.87 -5.51
N GLN A 7 36.77 -9.59 -5.79
CA GLN A 7 35.76 -8.57 -5.97
C GLN A 7 34.95 -8.81 -7.24
N ARG A 8 33.63 -8.89 -7.11
CA ARG A 8 32.70 -9.10 -8.23
C ARG A 8 31.43 -8.27 -8.05
N ASP A 9 30.88 -7.82 -9.15
CA ASP A 9 29.57 -7.20 -9.20
C ASP A 9 28.48 -8.26 -9.40
N VAL A 10 27.40 -8.13 -8.62
CA VAL A 10 26.22 -9.01 -8.66
C VAL A 10 24.97 -8.15 -8.84
N THR A 11 24.23 -8.40 -9.90
CA THR A 11 22.95 -7.74 -10.14
C THR A 11 21.87 -8.26 -9.18
N THR A 12 21.08 -7.35 -8.64
CA THR A 12 19.99 -7.64 -7.73
C THR A 12 18.90 -6.56 -7.84
N PHE A 13 17.96 -6.51 -6.93
CA PHE A 13 16.90 -5.49 -6.92
C PHE A 13 16.59 -5.00 -5.51
N CYS A 14 16.07 -3.78 -5.43
CA CYS A 14 15.62 -3.19 -4.17
C CYS A 14 14.28 -3.81 -3.74
N ARG A 15 14.19 -4.19 -2.46
CA ARG A 15 13.02 -4.85 -1.87
C ARG A 15 12.19 -3.94 -0.95
N VAL A 16 12.25 -2.61 -1.17
CA VAL A 16 11.58 -1.65 -0.29
C VAL A 16 10.17 -1.29 -0.75
N CYS A 17 9.94 -1.23 -2.09
CA CYS A 17 8.63 -0.87 -2.66
C CYS A 17 8.46 -1.47 -4.07
N GLU A 18 7.25 -1.31 -4.61
CA GLU A 18 6.73 -1.97 -5.82
C GLU A 18 7.58 -1.79 -7.08
N PRO A 19 8.23 -0.63 -7.34
CA PRO A 19 9.08 -0.49 -8.52
C PRO A 19 10.27 -1.43 -8.60
N ALA A 20 10.68 -2.05 -7.48
CA ALA A 20 11.74 -3.04 -7.45
C ALA A 20 12.99 -2.62 -8.25
N CYS A 21 13.48 -1.39 -8.01
CA CYS A 21 14.59 -0.80 -8.76
C CYS A 21 15.81 -1.72 -8.79
N GLY A 22 16.44 -1.85 -9.97
CA GLY A 22 17.66 -2.64 -10.16
C GLY A 22 18.84 -2.06 -9.39
N LEU A 23 19.59 -2.96 -8.78
CA LEU A 23 20.79 -2.65 -8.00
C LEU A 23 21.95 -3.54 -8.48
N VAL A 24 23.15 -3.03 -8.35
CA VAL A 24 24.40 -3.80 -8.45
C VAL A 24 25.09 -3.77 -7.10
N ALA A 25 25.29 -4.93 -6.51
CA ALA A 25 26.04 -5.12 -5.28
C ALA A 25 27.48 -5.55 -5.64
N THR A 26 28.46 -4.81 -5.13
CA THR A 26 29.87 -5.24 -5.22
C THR A 26 30.18 -6.11 -4.02
N VAL A 27 30.60 -7.34 -4.28
CA VAL A 27 30.96 -8.33 -3.26
C VAL A 27 32.47 -8.53 -3.28
N ASP A 28 33.09 -8.42 -2.11
CA ASP A 28 34.51 -8.67 -1.88
C ASP A 28 34.67 -9.71 -0.78
N ASP A 29 35.31 -10.82 -1.08
CA ASP A 29 35.48 -11.95 -0.16
C ASP A 29 34.17 -12.40 0.56
N GLY A 30 33.07 -12.44 -0.20
CA GLY A 30 31.75 -12.84 0.32
C GLY A 30 30.98 -11.74 1.06
N VAL A 31 31.55 -10.55 1.23
CA VAL A 31 30.94 -9.41 1.92
C VAL A 31 30.49 -8.36 0.88
N ILE A 32 29.28 -7.83 1.04
CA ILE A 32 28.81 -6.72 0.20
C ILE A 32 29.49 -5.44 0.70
N VAL A 33 30.32 -4.83 -0.15
CA VAL A 33 31.09 -3.63 0.21
C VAL A 33 30.47 -2.34 -0.36
N SER A 34 29.67 -2.44 -1.41
CA SER A 34 28.93 -1.30 -1.95
C SER A 34 27.66 -1.72 -2.70
N VAL A 35 26.71 -0.79 -2.81
CA VAL A 35 25.49 -0.94 -3.61
C VAL A 35 25.30 0.32 -4.45
N ARG A 36 25.02 0.14 -5.74
CA ARG A 36 24.69 1.22 -6.67
C ARG A 36 23.45 0.88 -7.50
N ALA A 37 22.87 1.88 -8.16
CA ALA A 37 21.82 1.64 -9.13
C ALA A 37 22.37 0.84 -10.32
N ASP A 38 21.52 -0.01 -10.90
CA ASP A 38 21.81 -0.76 -12.11
C ASP A 38 21.39 0.05 -13.35
N ASP A 39 22.35 0.56 -14.10
CA ASP A 39 22.11 1.37 -15.29
C ASP A 39 21.47 0.57 -16.44
N GLU A 40 21.67 -0.75 -16.45
CA GLU A 40 21.14 -1.65 -17.47
C GLU A 40 19.77 -2.24 -17.11
N HIS A 41 19.29 -1.98 -15.91
CA HIS A 41 17.98 -2.51 -15.49
C HIS A 41 16.85 -1.95 -16.38
N PRO A 42 16.03 -2.82 -17.03
CA PRO A 42 15.09 -2.40 -18.08
C PRO A 42 14.00 -1.42 -17.59
N VAL A 43 13.64 -1.48 -16.32
CA VAL A 43 12.59 -0.65 -15.74
C VAL A 43 13.15 0.60 -15.06
N SER A 44 14.10 0.45 -14.15
CA SER A 44 14.61 1.58 -13.36
C SER A 44 15.68 2.41 -14.06
N LYS A 45 16.34 1.86 -15.11
CA LYS A 45 17.28 2.58 -16.00
C LYS A 45 18.25 3.47 -15.23
N GLY A 46 19.01 2.88 -14.30
CA GLY A 46 19.99 3.59 -13.49
C GLY A 46 19.40 4.37 -12.30
N PHE A 47 18.11 4.23 -11.99
CA PHE A 47 17.54 4.88 -10.82
C PHE A 47 17.45 3.94 -9.62
N ALA A 48 18.01 4.38 -8.49
CA ALA A 48 17.70 3.88 -7.16
C ALA A 48 17.60 5.06 -6.19
N CYS A 49 16.64 5.03 -5.28
CA CYS A 49 16.51 6.09 -4.28
C CYS A 49 17.40 5.81 -3.06
N ALA A 50 17.57 6.83 -2.20
CA ALA A 50 18.39 6.72 -1.01
C ALA A 50 18.02 5.53 -0.10
N LYS A 51 16.73 5.15 -0.03
CA LYS A 51 16.28 3.99 0.76
C LYS A 51 16.85 2.66 0.23
N GLY A 52 16.90 2.50 -1.09
CA GLY A 52 17.46 1.31 -1.72
C GLY A 52 18.98 1.22 -1.58
N ILE A 53 19.67 2.34 -1.67
CA ILE A 53 21.13 2.40 -1.47
C ILE A 53 21.50 2.16 0.01
N ALA A 54 20.80 2.81 0.94
CA ALA A 54 21.01 2.64 2.38
C ALA A 54 20.61 1.26 2.94
N ALA A 55 20.04 0.37 2.11
CA ALA A 55 19.77 -0.99 2.53
C ALA A 55 21.05 -1.76 2.91
N LEU A 56 22.21 -1.35 2.40
CA LEU A 56 23.50 -1.87 2.80
C LEU A 56 23.82 -1.60 4.27
N ASP A 57 23.52 -0.39 4.76
CA ASP A 57 23.75 0.00 6.16
C ASP A 57 22.91 -0.87 7.10
N ILE A 58 21.64 -1.16 6.72
CA ILE A 58 20.77 -2.08 7.46
C ILE A 58 21.33 -3.51 7.46
N HIS A 59 21.95 -3.94 6.34
CA HIS A 59 22.53 -5.27 6.22
C HIS A 59 23.73 -5.46 7.15
N HIS A 60 24.53 -4.43 7.34
CA HIS A 60 25.73 -4.43 8.19
C HIS A 60 25.54 -3.79 9.56
N ASP A 61 24.29 -3.49 9.95
CA ASP A 61 23.98 -2.90 11.24
C ASP A 61 24.46 -3.84 12.37
N PRO A 62 25.26 -3.35 13.33
CA PRO A 62 25.77 -4.17 14.43
C PRO A 62 24.66 -4.71 15.35
N ASP A 63 23.49 -4.07 15.36
CA ASP A 63 22.34 -4.50 16.14
C ASP A 63 21.47 -5.53 15.38
N ARG A 64 21.84 -5.84 14.12
CA ARG A 64 21.13 -6.84 13.34
C ARG A 64 21.30 -8.23 13.95
N LEU A 65 20.17 -8.90 14.22
CA LEU A 65 20.17 -10.29 14.67
C LEU A 65 20.60 -11.22 13.53
N ASP A 66 21.69 -11.95 13.73
CA ASP A 66 22.26 -12.94 12.80
C ASP A 66 22.04 -14.38 13.26
N HIS A 67 21.47 -14.55 14.45
CA HIS A 67 21.19 -15.84 15.08
C HIS A 67 19.94 -15.76 15.96
N PRO A 68 19.34 -16.91 16.31
CA PRO A 68 18.17 -16.93 17.18
C PRO A 68 18.50 -16.44 18.59
N MET A 69 17.58 -15.69 19.16
CA MET A 69 17.63 -15.22 20.54
C MET A 69 16.41 -15.74 21.30
N ARG A 70 16.63 -16.16 22.53
CA ARG A 70 15.55 -16.55 23.45
C ARG A 70 15.49 -15.56 24.61
N ARG A 71 14.30 -15.10 24.94
CA ARG A 71 14.08 -14.25 26.11
C ARG A 71 14.14 -15.09 27.39
N GLY A 72 14.97 -14.68 28.34
CA GLY A 72 15.07 -15.24 29.69
C GLY A 72 14.89 -14.15 30.72
N GLY A 73 13.65 -13.94 31.22
CA GLY A 73 13.32 -12.79 32.04
C GLY A 73 13.48 -11.48 31.27
N ASP A 74 14.35 -10.58 31.78
CA ASP A 74 14.60 -9.26 31.15
C ASP A 74 15.78 -9.28 30.16
N THR A 75 16.36 -10.44 29.89
CA THR A 75 17.53 -10.56 29.02
C THR A 75 17.26 -11.43 27.81
N TRP A 76 18.02 -11.20 26.74
CA TRP A 76 18.01 -12.03 25.53
C TRP A 76 19.29 -12.87 25.49
N VAL A 77 19.15 -14.16 25.29
CA VAL A 77 20.24 -15.11 25.24
C VAL A 77 20.31 -15.76 23.86
N ARG A 78 21.48 -15.76 23.27
CA ARG A 78 21.76 -16.48 22.03
C ARG A 78 21.46 -17.95 22.17
N THR A 79 20.81 -18.54 21.17
CA THR A 79 20.54 -20.00 21.12
C THR A 79 20.92 -20.56 19.75
N THR A 80 20.91 -21.88 19.61
CA THR A 80 21.11 -22.55 18.33
C THR A 80 19.81 -22.58 17.51
N TRP A 81 19.89 -22.76 16.18
CA TRP A 81 18.72 -22.93 15.35
C TRP A 81 17.91 -24.18 15.74
N ASP A 82 18.58 -25.30 16.08
CA ASP A 82 17.92 -26.53 16.47
C ASP A 82 17.14 -26.37 17.78
N ASP A 83 17.72 -25.70 18.77
CA ASP A 83 17.04 -25.41 20.04
C ASP A 83 15.88 -24.42 19.84
N ALA A 84 16.08 -23.40 19.04
CA ALA A 84 15.03 -22.42 18.74
C ALA A 84 13.84 -23.07 18.03
N ILE A 85 14.08 -23.82 16.96
CA ILE A 85 13.02 -24.51 16.19
C ILE A 85 12.31 -25.54 17.08
N THR A 86 13.04 -26.36 17.83
CA THR A 86 12.46 -27.34 18.72
C THR A 86 11.64 -26.71 19.83
N GLY A 87 12.16 -25.63 20.44
CA GLY A 87 11.46 -24.91 21.49
C GLY A 87 10.17 -24.25 21.00
N VAL A 88 10.21 -23.59 19.85
CA VAL A 88 9.02 -22.97 19.22
C VAL A 88 8.00 -24.04 18.82
N ALA A 89 8.44 -25.14 18.19
CA ALA A 89 7.55 -26.21 17.78
C ALA A 89 6.84 -26.88 18.98
N THR A 90 7.55 -27.06 20.08
CA THR A 90 6.98 -27.61 21.32
C THR A 90 5.96 -26.64 21.91
N ALA A 91 6.32 -25.38 22.09
CA ALA A 91 5.42 -24.37 22.67
C ALA A 91 4.18 -24.13 21.81
N LEU A 92 4.30 -24.10 20.48
CA LEU A 92 3.14 -24.01 19.58
C LEU A 92 2.22 -25.23 19.72
N ARG A 93 2.78 -26.43 19.86
CA ARG A 93 1.97 -27.64 20.05
C ARG A 93 1.23 -27.58 21.38
N ASP A 94 1.91 -27.21 22.45
CA ASP A 94 1.30 -27.10 23.77
C ASP A 94 0.12 -26.10 23.76
N VAL A 95 0.30 -24.95 23.15
CA VAL A 95 -0.78 -23.96 22.99
C VAL A 95 -1.93 -24.50 22.14
N ILE A 96 -1.66 -25.20 21.05
CA ILE A 96 -2.71 -25.77 20.19
C ILE A 96 -3.45 -26.91 20.89
N ASP A 97 -2.74 -27.76 21.61
CA ASP A 97 -3.32 -28.90 22.35
C ASP A 97 -4.22 -28.42 23.50
N GLU A 98 -3.87 -27.30 24.16
CA GLU A 98 -4.62 -26.75 25.27
C GLU A 98 -5.78 -25.85 24.82
N HIS A 99 -5.56 -24.96 23.81
CA HIS A 99 -6.48 -23.89 23.44
C HIS A 99 -7.06 -24.03 22.02
N GLY A 100 -6.59 -25.00 21.25
CA GLY A 100 -6.98 -25.19 19.86
C GLY A 100 -6.23 -24.28 18.86
N PRO A 101 -6.28 -24.59 17.55
CA PRO A 101 -5.54 -23.87 16.53
C PRO A 101 -5.99 -22.42 16.32
N GLU A 102 -7.21 -22.07 16.74
CA GLU A 102 -7.73 -20.69 16.68
C GLU A 102 -7.06 -19.76 17.69
N SER A 103 -6.35 -20.30 18.70
CA SER A 103 -5.57 -19.52 19.65
C SER A 103 -4.21 -19.03 19.08
N VAL A 104 -3.84 -19.53 17.91
CA VAL A 104 -2.61 -19.11 17.22
C VAL A 104 -2.91 -18.09 16.15
N ALA A 105 -2.16 -17.00 16.12
CA ALA A 105 -2.28 -15.95 15.11
C ALA A 105 -0.92 -15.62 14.48
N ALA A 106 -0.96 -15.00 13.30
CA ALA A 106 0.21 -14.41 12.67
C ALA A 106 -0.03 -12.94 12.33
N TYR A 107 1.02 -12.13 12.53
CA TYR A 107 1.10 -10.78 11.97
C TYR A 107 2.20 -10.72 10.93
N VAL A 108 1.86 -10.29 9.70
CA VAL A 108 2.81 -10.27 8.58
C VAL A 108 2.98 -8.86 8.06
N GLY A 109 4.21 -8.37 8.11
CA GLY A 109 4.58 -7.04 7.67
C GLY A 109 4.86 -6.95 6.17
N ASN A 110 4.91 -5.72 5.66
CA ASN A 110 5.10 -5.42 4.25
C ASN A 110 6.36 -6.02 3.60
N PRO A 111 7.54 -6.10 4.26
CA PRO A 111 8.73 -6.70 3.65
C PRO A 111 8.57 -8.14 3.17
N SER A 112 7.58 -8.87 3.69
CA SER A 112 7.26 -10.23 3.24
C SER A 112 6.81 -10.28 1.78
N ALA A 113 6.13 -9.24 1.28
CA ALA A 113 5.63 -9.16 -0.09
C ALA A 113 6.76 -9.09 -1.14
N PHE A 114 7.95 -8.66 -0.73
CA PHE A 114 9.12 -8.53 -1.61
C PHE A 114 10.15 -9.66 -1.42
N ASN A 115 9.73 -10.75 -0.80
CA ASN A 115 10.50 -11.98 -0.68
C ASN A 115 9.76 -13.13 -1.37
N THR A 116 10.32 -13.63 -2.46
CA THR A 116 9.68 -14.60 -3.35
C THR A 116 9.22 -15.88 -2.64
N LEU A 117 9.97 -16.35 -1.64
CA LEU A 117 9.69 -17.60 -0.95
C LEU A 117 8.94 -17.42 0.37
N LEU A 118 9.02 -16.25 1.00
CA LEU A 118 8.47 -16.05 2.35
C LEU A 118 6.95 -16.20 2.39
N GLY A 119 6.24 -15.62 1.40
CA GLY A 119 4.79 -15.72 1.30
C GLY A 119 4.30 -17.17 1.15
N PRO A 120 4.75 -17.92 0.14
CA PRO A 120 4.39 -19.33 -0.01
C PRO A 120 4.77 -20.21 1.17
N ALA A 121 5.98 -20.04 1.73
CA ALA A 121 6.46 -20.83 2.87
C ALA A 121 5.63 -20.56 4.14
N SER A 122 5.43 -19.29 4.49
CA SER A 122 4.61 -18.92 5.66
C SER A 122 3.15 -19.33 5.49
N GLY A 123 2.57 -19.12 4.30
CA GLY A 123 1.20 -19.55 4.03
C GLY A 123 0.99 -21.05 4.14
N SER A 124 1.95 -21.86 3.63
CA SER A 124 1.93 -23.31 3.80
C SER A 124 2.05 -23.73 5.28
N PHE A 125 2.96 -23.11 6.02
CA PHE A 125 3.15 -23.38 7.44
C PHE A 125 1.89 -23.06 8.24
N PHE A 126 1.32 -21.89 8.07
CA PHE A 126 0.10 -21.49 8.78
C PHE A 126 -1.10 -22.37 8.45
N SER A 127 -1.23 -22.76 7.18
CA SER A 127 -2.29 -23.69 6.75
C SER A 127 -2.15 -25.06 7.42
N GLN A 128 -0.93 -25.59 7.56
CA GLN A 128 -0.66 -26.87 8.21
C GLN A 128 -0.92 -26.83 9.71
N LEU A 129 -0.75 -25.68 10.36
CA LEU A 129 -1.13 -25.47 11.77
C LEU A 129 -2.65 -25.38 11.96
N GLY A 130 -3.44 -25.28 10.89
CA GLY A 130 -4.89 -25.02 10.97
C GLY A 130 -5.23 -23.58 11.41
N MET A 131 -4.25 -22.68 11.38
CA MET A 131 -4.39 -21.30 11.81
C MET A 131 -5.28 -20.49 10.85
N ARG A 132 -6.21 -19.71 11.39
CA ARG A 132 -7.12 -18.85 10.61
C ARG A 132 -6.98 -17.37 10.90
N ARG A 133 -6.33 -16.99 11.99
CA ARG A 133 -6.15 -15.60 12.41
C ARG A 133 -4.88 -15.01 11.82
N TYR A 134 -5.05 -14.28 10.74
CA TYR A 134 -3.96 -13.67 9.99
C TYR A 134 -4.14 -12.16 9.94
N PHE A 135 -3.17 -11.41 10.45
CA PHE A 135 -3.14 -9.96 10.49
C PHE A 135 -2.05 -9.42 9.56
N SER A 136 -2.25 -8.24 9.02
CA SER A 136 -1.29 -7.63 8.13
C SER A 136 -1.33 -6.11 8.23
N SER A 137 -0.19 -5.46 8.02
CA SER A 137 -0.10 -4.00 7.89
C SER A 137 -0.90 -3.45 6.72
N GLY A 138 -1.13 -4.25 5.68
CA GLY A 138 -1.93 -3.87 4.52
C GLY A 138 -3.36 -3.49 4.85
N THR A 139 -3.90 -3.99 5.97
CA THR A 139 -5.25 -3.63 6.43
C THR A 139 -5.35 -2.19 6.95
N GLN A 140 -4.25 -1.52 7.20
CA GLN A 140 -4.22 -0.14 7.66
C GLN A 140 -4.03 0.85 6.51
N ASP A 141 -3.17 0.53 5.53
CA ASP A 141 -2.74 1.49 4.52
C ASP A 141 -3.27 1.22 3.10
N CYS A 142 -3.74 0.02 2.77
CA CYS A 142 -4.16 -0.34 1.41
C CYS A 142 -5.44 -1.17 1.30
N ALA A 143 -6.01 -1.69 2.38
CA ALA A 143 -7.20 -2.55 2.30
C ALA A 143 -8.40 -1.83 1.65
N ASN A 144 -8.60 -0.54 1.91
CA ASN A 144 -9.62 0.28 1.27
C ASN A 144 -9.46 0.32 -0.27
N LYS A 145 -8.21 0.44 -0.73
CA LYS A 145 -7.86 0.40 -2.16
C LYS A 145 -8.17 -0.97 -2.76
N PHE A 146 -7.88 -2.06 -2.06
CA PHE A 146 -8.19 -3.41 -2.52
C PHE A 146 -9.69 -3.66 -2.60
N ALA A 147 -10.45 -3.23 -1.60
CA ALA A 147 -11.90 -3.32 -1.60
C ALA A 147 -12.54 -2.50 -2.73
N GLY A 148 -12.08 -1.27 -2.93
CA GLY A 148 -12.54 -0.42 -4.04
C GLY A 148 -12.19 -1.00 -5.42
N SER A 149 -10.99 -1.57 -5.59
CA SER A 149 -10.59 -2.25 -6.82
C SER A 149 -11.47 -3.46 -7.10
N GLU A 150 -11.78 -4.27 -6.09
CA GLU A 150 -12.66 -5.43 -6.24
C GLU A 150 -14.09 -5.02 -6.63
N ALA A 151 -14.60 -3.93 -6.06
CA ALA A 151 -15.92 -3.39 -6.41
C ALA A 151 -15.99 -2.89 -7.87
N VAL A 152 -14.91 -2.26 -8.36
CA VAL A 152 -14.88 -1.70 -9.72
C VAL A 152 -14.51 -2.74 -10.78
N PHE A 153 -13.49 -3.55 -10.53
CA PHE A 153 -12.87 -4.42 -11.53
C PHE A 153 -13.11 -5.91 -11.29
N GLY A 154 -13.82 -6.29 -10.22
CA GLY A 154 -14.00 -7.69 -9.83
C GLY A 154 -12.73 -8.38 -9.30
N SER A 155 -11.66 -7.62 -9.05
CA SER A 155 -10.40 -8.12 -8.51
C SER A 155 -9.73 -7.07 -7.61
N SER A 156 -9.28 -7.50 -6.45
CA SER A 156 -8.57 -6.64 -5.50
C SER A 156 -7.14 -6.27 -5.91
N THR A 157 -6.64 -6.82 -7.00
CA THR A 157 -5.24 -6.65 -7.45
C THR A 157 -5.11 -5.80 -8.72
N ILE A 158 -6.22 -5.28 -9.25
CA ILE A 158 -6.21 -4.38 -10.40
C ILE A 158 -6.13 -2.94 -9.90
N HIS A 159 -4.98 -2.31 -10.11
CA HIS A 159 -4.74 -0.93 -9.69
C HIS A 159 -4.21 -0.12 -10.88
N PRO A 160 -5.08 0.65 -11.56
CA PRO A 160 -4.65 1.52 -12.64
C PRO A 160 -3.59 2.52 -12.17
N ILE A 161 -2.54 2.66 -12.97
CA ILE A 161 -1.37 3.50 -12.68
C ILE A 161 -1.48 4.78 -13.50
N PRO A 162 -1.21 5.98 -12.92
CA PRO A 162 -1.22 7.22 -13.68
C PRO A 162 -0.06 7.24 -14.67
N ASP A 163 -0.34 7.46 -15.95
CA ASP A 163 0.70 7.63 -16.98
C ASP A 163 1.23 9.06 -16.96
N ILE A 164 2.08 9.36 -15.97
CA ILE A 164 2.64 10.70 -15.74
C ILE A 164 3.49 11.16 -16.93
N ALA A 165 4.10 10.22 -17.65
CA ALA A 165 4.94 10.55 -18.79
C ALA A 165 4.17 11.22 -19.93
N ASN A 166 2.89 10.95 -20.07
CA ASN A 166 2.06 11.42 -21.16
C ASN A 166 0.86 12.29 -20.74
N THR A 167 0.64 12.49 -19.45
CA THR A 167 -0.53 13.22 -18.93
C THR A 167 -0.39 14.74 -19.14
N ASP A 168 -1.54 15.39 -19.34
CA ASP A 168 -1.70 16.86 -19.45
C ASP A 168 -2.34 17.47 -18.19
N ALA A 169 -3.05 16.64 -17.39
CA ALA A 169 -3.56 17.03 -16.07
C ALA A 169 -3.43 15.87 -15.07
N LEU A 170 -3.08 16.15 -13.81
CA LEU A 170 -2.86 15.14 -12.80
C LEU A 170 -3.34 15.58 -11.41
N LEU A 171 -4.22 14.79 -10.82
CA LEU A 171 -4.65 14.95 -9.43
C LEU A 171 -3.99 13.88 -8.56
N ILE A 172 -3.33 14.28 -7.49
CA ILE A 172 -2.61 13.40 -6.56
C ILE A 172 -3.17 13.57 -5.15
N PHE A 173 -4.01 12.63 -4.73
CA PHE A 173 -4.66 12.60 -3.43
C PHE A 173 -3.85 11.85 -2.38
N GLY A 174 -3.58 12.46 -1.24
CA GLY A 174 -2.99 11.82 -0.07
C GLY A 174 -1.60 11.20 -0.29
N ALA A 175 -0.82 11.72 -1.26
CA ALA A 175 0.49 11.20 -1.60
C ALA A 175 1.60 12.25 -1.51
N ASN A 176 2.82 11.80 -1.23
CA ASN A 176 4.03 12.60 -1.22
C ASN A 176 5.18 11.86 -1.95
N PRO A 177 5.17 11.80 -3.29
CA PRO A 177 6.14 11.02 -4.08
C PRO A 177 7.61 11.38 -3.85
N ARG A 178 7.90 12.60 -3.38
CA ARG A 178 9.27 12.97 -3.02
C ARG A 178 9.81 12.19 -1.81
N VAL A 179 8.93 11.80 -0.89
CA VAL A 179 9.27 11.00 0.30
C VAL A 179 9.00 9.52 0.07
N SER A 180 7.78 9.16 -0.37
CA SER A 180 7.37 7.78 -0.59
C SER A 180 8.07 7.12 -1.80
N LYS A 181 8.63 7.93 -2.69
CA LYS A 181 9.26 7.50 -3.93
C LYS A 181 8.25 6.79 -4.85
N GLY A 182 8.48 5.52 -5.17
CA GLY A 182 7.60 4.76 -6.05
C GLY A 182 6.44 4.05 -5.37
N SER A 183 6.37 4.10 -4.04
CA SER A 183 5.33 3.38 -3.29
C SER A 183 3.93 3.85 -3.67
N PHE A 184 3.02 2.91 -3.90
CA PHE A 184 1.65 3.07 -4.40
C PHE A 184 1.51 3.68 -5.80
N ILE A 185 2.38 4.59 -6.20
CA ILE A 185 2.36 5.17 -7.55
C ILE A 185 2.96 4.22 -8.58
N SER A 186 3.75 3.23 -8.11
CA SER A 186 4.36 2.14 -8.89
C SER A 186 5.25 2.61 -10.07
N ILE A 187 5.82 3.80 -9.94
CA ILE A 187 6.73 4.40 -10.92
C ILE A 187 8.10 4.58 -10.26
N HIS A 188 9.17 4.12 -10.91
CA HIS A 188 10.52 4.16 -10.33
C HIS A 188 11.00 5.56 -10.16
N ASN A 189 10.95 6.54 -10.72
CA ASN A 189 11.40 7.92 -10.45
C ASN A 189 10.24 8.92 -10.56
N ALA A 190 9.17 8.67 -9.80
CA ALA A 190 7.92 9.45 -9.88
C ALA A 190 8.15 10.97 -9.78
N TYR A 191 9.08 11.42 -8.93
CA TYR A 191 9.35 12.85 -8.79
C TYR A 191 9.99 13.47 -10.04
N ARG A 192 10.86 12.75 -10.73
CA ARG A 192 11.44 13.19 -12.02
C ARG A 192 10.35 13.26 -13.09
N GLU A 193 9.48 12.26 -13.16
CA GLU A 193 8.37 12.23 -14.12
C GLU A 193 7.40 13.42 -13.88
N LEU A 194 7.10 13.76 -12.63
CA LEU A 194 6.32 14.95 -12.29
C LEU A 194 6.98 16.25 -12.77
N MET A 195 8.29 16.40 -12.57
CA MET A 195 9.03 17.57 -13.09
C MET A 195 8.97 17.67 -14.62
N GLN A 196 9.10 16.54 -15.30
CA GLN A 196 9.01 16.49 -16.76
C GLN A 196 7.60 16.78 -17.24
N ALA A 197 6.57 16.23 -16.61
CA ALA A 197 5.17 16.54 -16.94
C ALA A 197 4.86 18.04 -16.74
N LYS A 198 5.29 18.62 -15.62
CA LYS A 198 5.13 20.09 -15.38
C LYS A 198 5.87 20.93 -16.42
N SER A 199 7.08 20.52 -16.83
CA SER A 199 7.84 21.25 -17.87
C SER A 199 7.19 21.18 -19.26
N ARG A 200 6.38 20.16 -19.52
CA ARG A 200 5.54 20.08 -20.75
C ARG A 200 4.25 20.91 -20.67
N GLY A 201 3.96 21.51 -19.50
CA GLY A 201 2.76 22.30 -19.27
C GLY A 201 1.61 21.58 -18.57
N ALA A 202 1.81 20.37 -18.09
CA ALA A 202 0.77 19.64 -17.36
C ALA A 202 0.31 20.40 -16.11
N ALA A 203 -1.01 20.43 -15.90
CA ALA A 203 -1.62 20.95 -14.68
C ALA A 203 -1.58 19.86 -13.60
N ILE A 204 -0.86 20.11 -12.50
CA ILE A 204 -0.64 19.10 -11.46
C ILE A 204 -1.03 19.66 -10.10
N TRP A 205 -1.92 18.95 -9.37
CA TRP A 205 -2.31 19.27 -8.01
C TRP A 205 -2.01 18.15 -7.04
N PHE A 206 -1.40 18.54 -5.92
CA PHE A 206 -1.22 17.68 -4.75
C PHE A 206 -2.32 18.02 -3.74
N ILE A 207 -3.29 17.14 -3.61
CA ILE A 207 -4.43 17.27 -2.70
C ILE A 207 -4.05 16.63 -1.37
N ASN A 208 -3.82 17.46 -0.36
CA ASN A 208 -3.34 17.02 0.95
C ASN A 208 -3.77 18.03 2.03
N PRO A 209 -3.87 17.61 3.31
CA PRO A 209 -4.18 18.54 4.41
C PRO A 209 -3.01 19.46 4.79
N ARG A 210 -1.83 19.24 4.22
CA ARG A 210 -0.65 20.08 4.36
C ARG A 210 0.09 20.26 3.04
N ARG A 211 0.89 21.29 2.92
CA ARG A 211 1.84 21.41 1.82
C ARG A 211 2.93 20.34 1.98
N THR A 212 3.01 19.43 1.00
CA THR A 212 4.00 18.35 0.99
C THR A 212 5.28 18.78 0.28
N GLU A 213 6.37 18.05 0.52
CA GLU A 213 7.68 18.26 -0.12
C GLU A 213 7.65 17.98 -1.64
N SER A 214 6.59 17.32 -2.11
CA SER A 214 6.38 17.08 -3.55
C SER A 214 5.88 18.29 -4.31
N ALA A 215 5.16 19.19 -3.65
CA ALA A 215 4.58 20.37 -4.29
C ALA A 215 5.60 21.50 -4.43
N GLY A 216 5.61 22.15 -5.57
CA GLY A 216 6.46 23.30 -5.85
C GLY A 216 6.38 23.72 -7.32
N GLU A 217 7.02 24.83 -7.67
CA GLU A 217 7.00 25.43 -9.02
C GLU A 217 7.34 24.43 -10.13
N ARG A 218 8.21 23.47 -9.85
CA ARG A 218 8.70 22.49 -10.81
C ARG A 218 7.86 21.21 -10.90
N THR A 219 6.88 21.01 -10.03
CA THR A 219 6.14 19.75 -9.93
C THR A 219 4.64 19.91 -9.88
N GLY A 220 4.12 21.02 -9.34
CA GLY A 220 2.68 21.27 -9.24
C GLY A 220 2.30 21.98 -7.95
N GLU A 221 1.03 22.31 -7.83
CA GLU A 221 0.47 23.14 -6.78
C GLU A 221 -0.12 22.28 -5.65
N THR A 222 -0.22 22.86 -4.44
CA THR A 222 -0.96 22.23 -3.35
C THR A 222 -2.39 22.72 -3.38
N LEU A 223 -3.34 21.80 -3.43
CA LEU A 223 -4.73 22.04 -3.09
C LEU A 223 -4.92 21.56 -1.65
N GLN A 224 -4.90 22.48 -0.70
CA GLN A 224 -4.90 22.14 0.71
C GLN A 224 -6.33 21.97 1.22
N ILE A 225 -6.73 20.75 1.54
CA ILE A 225 -8.07 20.43 2.03
C ILE A 225 -8.03 20.08 3.52
N LEU A 226 -9.20 20.10 4.17
CA LEU A 226 -9.33 19.60 5.54
C LEU A 226 -9.08 18.08 5.56
N PRO A 227 -8.50 17.53 6.65
CA PRO A 227 -8.25 16.10 6.76
C PRO A 227 -9.55 15.28 6.59
N ASP A 228 -9.43 14.12 5.90
CA ASP A 228 -10.52 13.14 5.71
C ASP A 228 -11.72 13.67 4.88
N THR A 229 -11.49 14.68 4.04
CA THR A 229 -12.53 15.27 3.18
C THR A 229 -12.32 15.00 1.69
N ASP A 230 -11.36 14.18 1.32
CA ASP A 230 -11.03 13.81 -0.07
C ASP A 230 -12.25 13.28 -0.84
N VAL A 231 -13.09 12.48 -0.20
CA VAL A 231 -14.30 11.89 -0.78
C VAL A 231 -15.31 12.97 -1.25
N PHE A 232 -15.43 14.03 -0.48
CA PHE A 232 -16.34 15.15 -0.82
C PHE A 232 -15.80 15.96 -2.01
N LEU A 233 -14.49 16.21 -2.04
CA LEU A 233 -13.87 16.86 -3.19
C LEU A 233 -14.04 16.04 -4.46
N LEU A 234 -13.80 14.73 -4.41
CA LEU A 234 -14.00 13.83 -5.56
C LEU A 234 -15.46 13.85 -6.04
N ALA A 235 -16.43 13.82 -5.12
CA ALA A 235 -17.84 13.92 -5.48
C ALA A 235 -18.19 15.28 -6.11
N ALA A 236 -17.60 16.39 -5.62
CA ALA A 236 -17.81 17.71 -6.20
C ALA A 236 -17.21 17.87 -7.60
N LEU A 237 -16.03 17.28 -7.84
CA LEU A 237 -15.43 17.25 -9.18
C LEU A 237 -16.31 16.50 -10.16
N LEU A 238 -16.85 15.34 -9.77
CA LEU A 238 -17.77 14.55 -10.59
C LEU A 238 -19.08 15.30 -10.85
N HIS A 239 -19.66 15.93 -9.83
CA HIS A 239 -20.86 16.76 -9.97
C HIS A 239 -20.65 17.89 -10.98
N GLU A 240 -19.57 18.65 -10.82
CA GLU A 240 -19.28 19.80 -11.69
C GLU A 240 -19.03 19.37 -13.14
N ILE A 241 -18.35 18.24 -13.36
CA ILE A 241 -18.13 17.69 -14.70
C ILE A 241 -19.46 17.27 -15.34
N ASP A 242 -20.34 16.55 -14.60
CA ASP A 242 -21.65 16.15 -15.14
C ASP A 242 -22.52 17.37 -15.48
N ALA A 243 -22.53 18.37 -14.61
CA ALA A 243 -23.36 19.58 -14.78
C ALA A 243 -22.90 20.50 -15.92
N THR A 244 -21.63 20.53 -16.30
CA THR A 244 -21.07 21.51 -17.23
C THR A 244 -20.60 20.90 -18.55
N VAL A 245 -19.91 19.76 -18.50
CA VAL A 245 -19.32 19.10 -19.69
C VAL A 245 -20.13 17.86 -20.07
N GLY A 246 -20.74 17.21 -19.09
CA GLY A 246 -21.34 15.89 -19.22
C GLY A 246 -20.30 14.77 -19.16
N PHE A 247 -20.76 13.56 -18.87
CA PHE A 247 -19.89 12.40 -18.82
C PHE A 247 -19.48 11.95 -20.24
N HIS A 248 -18.23 11.53 -20.37
CA HIS A 248 -17.71 11.01 -21.63
C HIS A 248 -18.41 9.70 -22.03
N ARG A 249 -18.60 9.47 -23.34
CA ARG A 249 -19.28 8.28 -23.90
C ARG A 249 -18.73 6.93 -23.40
N ALA A 250 -17.50 6.88 -22.87
CA ALA A 250 -16.94 5.66 -22.28
C ALA A 250 -17.82 5.08 -21.16
N VAL A 251 -18.65 5.90 -20.50
CA VAL A 251 -19.59 5.42 -19.49
C VAL A 251 -20.68 4.52 -20.08
N ASP A 252 -21.09 4.77 -21.32
CA ASP A 252 -22.12 3.98 -22.01
C ASP A 252 -21.56 2.63 -22.52
N GLU A 253 -20.26 2.60 -22.79
CA GLU A 253 -19.56 1.41 -23.31
C GLU A 253 -19.04 0.48 -22.18
N HIS A 254 -18.61 1.06 -21.07
CA HIS A 254 -17.89 0.34 -20.02
C HIS A 254 -18.46 0.53 -18.61
N GLY A 255 -19.38 1.45 -18.42
CA GLY A 255 -20.01 1.75 -17.15
C GLY A 255 -21.27 0.91 -16.90
N ALA A 256 -21.62 0.77 -15.64
CA ALA A 256 -22.91 0.28 -15.19
C ALA A 256 -23.45 1.24 -14.12
N ASN A 257 -24.77 1.34 -14.00
CA ASN A 257 -25.43 2.15 -12.98
C ASN A 257 -25.01 3.63 -13.01
N VAL A 258 -24.90 4.20 -14.22
CA VAL A 258 -24.44 5.59 -14.42
C VAL A 258 -25.42 6.60 -13.83
N ASP A 259 -26.73 6.31 -13.89
CA ASP A 259 -27.77 7.18 -13.32
C ASP A 259 -27.72 7.19 -11.79
N GLU A 260 -27.33 6.08 -11.16
CA GLU A 260 -27.08 6.03 -9.71
C GLU A 260 -25.84 6.86 -9.33
N LEU A 261 -24.80 6.87 -10.16
CA LEU A 261 -23.65 7.75 -9.95
C LEU A 261 -24.07 9.22 -10.03
N ARG A 262 -24.87 9.63 -11.04
CA ARG A 262 -25.40 10.98 -11.17
C ARG A 262 -26.24 11.37 -9.97
N ALA A 263 -27.15 10.48 -9.56
CA ALA A 263 -27.99 10.70 -8.38
C ALA A 263 -27.16 10.84 -7.09
N PHE A 264 -26.11 10.03 -6.94
CA PHE A 264 -25.20 10.10 -5.82
C PHE A 264 -24.47 11.45 -5.76
N VAL A 265 -23.92 11.93 -6.86
CA VAL A 265 -23.13 13.18 -6.87
C VAL A 265 -23.99 14.44 -6.94
N ALA A 266 -25.29 14.35 -7.23
CA ALA A 266 -26.20 15.49 -7.41
C ALA A 266 -26.23 16.45 -6.21
N GLY A 267 -26.07 15.95 -5.00
CA GLY A 267 -26.05 16.73 -3.76
C GLY A 267 -24.71 17.40 -3.43
N TYR A 268 -23.65 17.17 -4.21
CA TYR A 268 -22.29 17.58 -3.88
C TYR A 268 -21.77 18.69 -4.81
N SER A 269 -22.58 19.74 -5.06
CA SER A 269 -22.11 20.87 -5.85
C SER A 269 -20.88 21.55 -5.19
N PRO A 270 -20.00 22.22 -5.97
CA PRO A 270 -18.87 22.96 -5.42
C PRO A 270 -19.23 23.92 -4.29
N ASP A 271 -20.40 24.58 -4.36
CA ASP A 271 -20.87 25.51 -3.32
C ASP A 271 -21.22 24.80 -2.00
N VAL A 272 -21.79 23.59 -2.07
CA VAL A 272 -22.11 22.76 -0.89
C VAL A 272 -20.83 22.17 -0.28
N VAL A 273 -19.88 21.77 -1.12
CA VAL A 273 -18.68 21.06 -0.70
C VAL A 273 -17.56 22.00 -0.23
N ALA A 274 -17.49 23.21 -0.76
CA ALA A 274 -16.44 24.20 -0.44
C ALA A 274 -16.21 24.37 1.08
N PRO A 275 -17.21 24.63 1.93
CA PRO A 275 -17.01 24.74 3.36
C PRO A 275 -16.61 23.42 4.04
N ILE A 276 -16.95 22.26 3.46
CA ILE A 276 -16.61 20.94 4.00
C ILE A 276 -15.12 20.65 3.80
N VAL A 277 -14.58 20.99 2.63
CA VAL A 277 -13.18 20.71 2.27
C VAL A 277 -12.23 21.86 2.61
N GLY A 278 -12.76 23.05 2.89
CA GLY A 278 -11.97 24.23 3.23
C GLY A 278 -11.35 24.91 2.02
N LEU A 279 -11.99 24.82 0.84
CA LEU A 279 -11.61 25.49 -0.40
C LEU A 279 -12.67 26.47 -0.86
N ASP A 280 -12.32 27.35 -1.79
CA ASP A 280 -13.31 28.16 -2.49
C ASP A 280 -14.02 27.33 -3.59
N ALA A 281 -15.34 27.51 -3.75
CA ALA A 281 -16.10 26.84 -4.79
C ALA A 281 -15.56 27.10 -6.21
N ALA A 282 -15.02 28.30 -6.43
CA ALA A 282 -14.39 28.67 -7.70
C ALA A 282 -13.11 27.85 -7.96
N GLU A 283 -12.35 27.54 -6.93
CA GLU A 283 -11.15 26.70 -7.02
C GLU A 283 -11.52 25.25 -7.37
N ILE A 284 -12.56 24.69 -6.73
CA ILE A 284 -13.09 23.37 -7.06
C ILE A 284 -13.53 23.31 -8.53
N ARG A 285 -14.28 24.30 -9.00
CA ARG A 285 -14.71 24.41 -10.41
C ARG A 285 -13.52 24.52 -11.35
N HIS A 286 -12.52 25.32 -11.01
CA HIS A 286 -11.32 25.46 -11.82
C HIS A 286 -10.60 24.13 -12.01
N VAL A 287 -10.42 23.36 -10.94
CA VAL A 287 -9.81 22.03 -10.99
C VAL A 287 -10.65 21.07 -11.84
N ALA A 288 -11.97 21.02 -11.63
CA ALA A 288 -12.89 20.17 -12.39
C ALA A 288 -12.83 20.46 -13.90
N HIS A 289 -12.95 21.73 -14.28
CA HIS A 289 -12.95 22.15 -15.68
C HIS A 289 -11.58 21.90 -16.35
N THR A 290 -10.48 22.21 -15.65
CA THR A 290 -9.13 21.97 -16.19
C THR A 290 -8.87 20.48 -16.38
N PHE A 291 -9.29 19.65 -15.43
CA PHE A 291 -9.15 18.20 -15.53
C PHE A 291 -9.99 17.61 -16.67
N ALA A 292 -11.25 18.03 -16.78
CA ALA A 292 -12.16 17.57 -17.83
C ALA A 292 -11.78 18.06 -19.25
N ALA A 293 -11.21 19.27 -19.37
CA ALA A 293 -10.78 19.83 -20.64
C ALA A 293 -9.42 19.29 -21.11
N ALA A 294 -8.64 18.68 -20.23
CA ALA A 294 -7.34 18.14 -20.57
C ALA A 294 -7.49 16.98 -21.57
N PRO A 295 -6.72 16.97 -22.69
CA PRO A 295 -6.77 15.86 -23.64
C PRO A 295 -6.47 14.51 -23.01
N ARG A 296 -5.62 14.49 -21.97
CA ARG A 296 -5.22 13.30 -21.21
C ARG A 296 -5.10 13.71 -19.74
N ALA A 297 -5.83 13.03 -18.89
CA ALA A 297 -5.85 13.34 -17.47
C ALA A 297 -5.73 12.07 -16.63
N ALA A 298 -4.95 12.13 -15.56
CA ALA A 298 -4.77 11.02 -14.64
C ALA A 298 -5.06 11.43 -13.20
N VAL A 299 -5.46 10.46 -12.39
CA VAL A 299 -5.69 10.66 -10.96
C VAL A 299 -4.99 9.58 -10.17
N HIS A 300 -4.39 9.94 -9.05
CA HIS A 300 -3.71 9.02 -8.15
C HIS A 300 -4.17 9.22 -6.71
N MET A 301 -4.35 8.13 -5.99
CA MET A 301 -4.69 8.11 -4.58
C MET A 301 -3.73 7.22 -3.81
N SER A 302 -3.28 7.67 -2.65
CA SER A 302 -2.33 6.93 -1.82
C SER A 302 -2.77 6.82 -0.36
N THR A 303 -1.86 6.35 0.50
CA THR A 303 -2.08 6.01 1.91
C THR A 303 -2.79 7.10 2.71
N GLY A 304 -2.52 8.38 2.44
CA GLY A 304 -3.16 9.49 3.15
C GLY A 304 -4.68 9.49 3.05
N VAL A 305 -5.25 9.01 1.95
CA VAL A 305 -6.71 8.84 1.78
C VAL A 305 -7.15 7.43 2.19
N ASN A 306 -6.34 6.40 1.91
CA ASN A 306 -6.67 5.02 2.28
C ASN A 306 -6.90 4.84 3.78
N MET A 307 -6.18 5.58 4.62
CA MET A 307 -6.32 5.55 6.08
C MET A 307 -7.54 6.34 6.59
N GLY A 308 -8.22 7.07 5.74
CA GLY A 308 -9.43 7.83 6.08
C GLY A 308 -10.67 6.94 6.24
N ARG A 309 -11.71 7.50 6.86
CA ARG A 309 -13.00 6.79 7.11
C ARG A 309 -13.68 6.33 5.83
N HIS A 310 -13.46 7.03 4.73
CA HIS A 310 -14.14 6.82 3.45
C HIS A 310 -13.17 6.38 2.34
N GLY A 311 -12.02 5.78 2.70
CA GLY A 311 -10.98 5.41 1.76
C GLY A 311 -11.45 4.49 0.62
N THR A 312 -12.34 3.52 0.89
CA THR A 312 -12.92 2.64 -0.15
C THR A 312 -13.78 3.43 -1.13
N LEU A 313 -14.66 4.31 -0.62
CA LEU A 313 -15.51 5.15 -1.46
C LEU A 313 -14.67 6.16 -2.25
N ALA A 314 -13.67 6.79 -1.63
CA ALA A 314 -12.77 7.69 -2.32
C ALA A 314 -12.03 6.99 -3.46
N TYR A 315 -11.57 5.76 -3.26
CA TYR A 315 -10.91 5.00 -4.32
C TYR A 315 -11.86 4.62 -5.46
N TRP A 316 -13.10 4.26 -5.14
CA TRP A 316 -14.14 4.07 -6.14
C TRP A 316 -14.39 5.34 -6.96
N LEU A 317 -14.53 6.51 -6.31
CA LEU A 317 -14.73 7.80 -6.98
C LEU A 317 -13.54 8.21 -7.87
N VAL A 318 -12.30 7.87 -7.49
CA VAL A 318 -11.10 8.03 -8.33
C VAL A 318 -11.26 7.30 -9.66
N HIS A 319 -11.78 6.08 -9.64
CA HIS A 319 -12.02 5.33 -10.88
C HIS A 319 -13.20 5.87 -11.67
N MET A 320 -14.25 6.32 -10.97
CA MET A 320 -15.37 7.01 -11.63
C MET A 320 -14.90 8.28 -12.34
N LEU A 321 -14.05 9.09 -11.70
CA LEU A 321 -13.47 10.28 -12.31
C LEU A 321 -12.67 9.95 -13.58
N SER A 322 -11.87 8.89 -13.56
CA SER A 322 -11.14 8.44 -14.75
C SER A 322 -12.09 7.95 -15.87
N LEU A 323 -13.15 7.21 -15.51
CA LEU A 323 -14.12 6.68 -16.46
C LEU A 323 -14.96 7.81 -17.11
N VAL A 324 -15.55 8.69 -16.29
CA VAL A 324 -16.44 9.74 -16.79
C VAL A 324 -15.74 10.81 -17.62
N THR A 325 -14.41 10.88 -17.55
CA THR A 325 -13.59 11.76 -18.39
C THR A 325 -12.91 11.02 -19.55
N GLY A 326 -13.20 9.72 -19.73
CA GLY A 326 -12.63 8.89 -20.80
C GLY A 326 -11.13 8.62 -20.66
N ASN A 327 -10.60 8.67 -19.43
CA ASN A 327 -9.18 8.53 -19.13
C ASN A 327 -8.81 7.19 -18.46
N LEU A 328 -9.76 6.27 -18.30
CA LEU A 328 -9.49 4.93 -17.81
C LEU A 328 -8.95 4.05 -18.94
N ASP A 329 -7.87 3.34 -18.70
CA ASP A 329 -7.13 2.46 -19.62
C ASP A 329 -6.72 3.15 -20.93
N ARG A 330 -6.15 4.34 -20.81
CA ARG A 330 -5.73 5.18 -21.92
C ARG A 330 -4.35 5.79 -21.67
N GLU A 331 -3.57 5.97 -22.74
CA GLU A 331 -2.30 6.71 -22.70
C GLU A 331 -2.50 8.12 -22.13
N GLY A 332 -1.68 8.50 -21.16
CA GLY A 332 -1.76 9.76 -20.43
C GLY A 332 -2.87 9.83 -19.38
N GLY A 333 -3.70 8.81 -19.27
CA GLY A 333 -4.70 8.61 -18.23
C GLY A 333 -4.24 7.60 -17.16
N ASN A 334 -5.19 6.84 -16.65
CA ASN A 334 -4.92 5.74 -15.70
C ASN A 334 -4.88 4.42 -16.44
N VAL A 335 -3.69 3.85 -16.61
CA VAL A 335 -3.44 2.65 -17.43
C VAL A 335 -3.57 1.39 -16.59
N LEU A 336 -4.33 0.42 -17.08
CA LEU A 336 -4.40 -0.92 -16.51
C LEU A 336 -3.07 -1.63 -16.76
N SER A 337 -2.39 -2.04 -15.70
CA SER A 337 -1.23 -2.90 -15.79
C SER A 337 -1.65 -4.36 -15.62
N VAL A 338 -0.89 -5.29 -16.21
CA VAL A 338 -1.08 -6.73 -15.95
C VAL A 338 -0.84 -7.09 -14.48
N GLY A 339 -0.42 -6.10 -13.68
CA GLY A 339 -0.20 -6.20 -12.25
C GLY A 339 1.05 -6.98 -11.88
N PHE A 340 1.47 -6.81 -10.64
CA PHE A 340 2.54 -7.57 -10.02
C PHE A 340 2.13 -9.04 -9.81
N TYR A 341 0.83 -9.29 -9.65
CA TYR A 341 0.28 -10.63 -9.46
C TYR A 341 -0.46 -11.08 -10.72
N PRO A 342 -0.07 -12.22 -11.33
CA PRO A 342 -0.78 -12.78 -12.50
C PRO A 342 -2.25 -13.14 -12.21
N ASN A 343 -2.69 -12.99 -10.99
CA ASN A 343 -4.08 -13.23 -10.53
C ASN A 343 -5.10 -12.21 -11.04
N ALA A 344 -4.68 -11.13 -11.70
CA ALA A 344 -5.59 -10.25 -12.44
C ALA A 344 -6.39 -11.01 -13.54
N LYS A 345 -5.91 -12.19 -13.95
CA LYS A 345 -6.61 -13.11 -14.85
C LYS A 345 -7.53 -14.12 -14.14
N ALA A 346 -7.47 -14.21 -12.83
CA ALA A 346 -8.38 -15.06 -12.07
C ALA A 346 -9.78 -14.46 -12.13
N GLY A 347 -10.73 -15.25 -12.58
CA GLY A 347 -12.10 -14.82 -12.86
C GLY A 347 -12.78 -14.10 -11.69
N ARG A 348 -13.91 -13.49 -12.01
CA ARG A 348 -14.75 -12.75 -11.08
C ARG A 348 -14.96 -13.52 -9.77
N ARG A 349 -14.48 -12.96 -8.68
CA ARG A 349 -14.80 -13.46 -7.33
C ARG A 349 -16.20 -12.97 -6.98
N ASP A 350 -16.99 -13.87 -6.42
CA ASP A 350 -18.23 -13.48 -5.79
C ASP A 350 -17.90 -12.56 -4.61
N TYR A 351 -18.39 -11.32 -4.64
CA TYR A 351 -18.11 -10.30 -3.62
C TYR A 351 -18.51 -10.80 -2.24
N ASP A 352 -19.67 -11.45 -2.12
CA ASP A 352 -20.20 -11.95 -0.84
C ASP A 352 -19.34 -13.08 -0.25
N SER A 353 -18.69 -13.88 -1.11
CA SER A 353 -17.80 -14.94 -0.65
C SER A 353 -16.47 -14.45 -0.07
N GLY A 354 -16.13 -13.17 -0.31
CA GLY A 354 -14.89 -12.54 0.14
C GLY A 354 -14.89 -12.08 1.61
N PHE A 355 -16.06 -12.11 2.29
CA PHE A 355 -16.21 -11.63 3.66
C PHE A 355 -16.50 -12.75 4.66
N THR A 356 -16.05 -12.57 5.88
CA THR A 356 -16.36 -13.39 7.03
C THR A 356 -16.93 -12.46 8.12
N GLN A 357 -18.00 -12.85 8.77
CA GLN A 357 -18.52 -12.10 9.93
C GLN A 357 -17.57 -12.31 11.12
N SER A 358 -17.29 -11.23 11.81
CA SER A 358 -16.59 -11.22 13.10
C SER A 358 -17.40 -10.39 14.10
N GLU A 359 -17.06 -10.44 15.37
CA GLU A 359 -17.62 -9.58 16.42
C GLU A 359 -17.47 -8.08 16.15
N PHE A 360 -16.48 -7.72 15.31
CA PHE A 360 -16.21 -6.34 14.89
C PHE A 360 -16.85 -6.00 13.53
N GLY A 361 -17.72 -6.85 13.01
CA GLY A 361 -18.40 -6.71 11.73
C GLY A 361 -17.78 -7.57 10.61
N PRO A 362 -18.20 -7.37 9.36
CA PRO A 362 -17.68 -8.15 8.23
C PRO A 362 -16.22 -7.82 7.97
N VAL A 363 -15.36 -8.84 7.90
CA VAL A 363 -13.96 -8.73 7.54
C VAL A 363 -13.67 -9.53 6.28
N ARG A 364 -12.73 -9.06 5.48
CA ARG A 364 -12.31 -9.76 4.29
C ARG A 364 -11.60 -11.06 4.65
N ARG A 365 -11.92 -12.15 3.92
CA ARG A 365 -11.21 -13.42 4.07
C ARG A 365 -9.73 -13.26 3.77
N GLY A 366 -8.90 -13.89 4.61
CA GLY A 366 -7.46 -13.97 4.44
C GLY A 366 -6.65 -12.88 5.14
N SER A 367 -7.29 -11.85 5.73
CA SER A 367 -6.57 -10.87 6.56
C SER A 367 -7.53 -10.15 7.50
N LEU A 368 -7.26 -10.28 8.78
CA LEU A 368 -7.97 -9.51 9.82
C LEU A 368 -7.38 -8.10 9.93
N PRO A 369 -8.15 -7.10 10.38
CA PRO A 369 -7.65 -5.75 10.58
C PRO A 369 -6.50 -5.72 11.59
N GLY A 370 -5.33 -5.22 11.16
CA GLY A 370 -4.12 -5.17 11.99
C GLY A 370 -4.30 -4.36 13.27
N ASN A 371 -5.10 -3.29 13.23
CA ASN A 371 -5.41 -2.46 14.39
C ASN A 371 -6.38 -3.11 15.40
N LEU A 372 -6.95 -4.27 15.08
CA LEU A 372 -7.73 -5.09 16.02
C LEU A 372 -6.90 -6.24 16.62
N LEU A 373 -5.59 -6.28 16.39
CA LEU A 373 -4.74 -7.34 16.92
C LEU A 373 -4.80 -7.41 18.46
N ALA A 374 -4.77 -6.27 19.15
CA ALA A 374 -4.84 -6.23 20.60
C ALA A 374 -6.19 -6.77 21.12
N GLU A 375 -7.29 -6.44 20.45
CA GLU A 375 -8.63 -6.92 20.78
C GLU A 375 -8.72 -8.44 20.68
N HIS A 376 -8.17 -9.02 19.61
CA HIS A 376 -8.16 -10.47 19.45
C HIS A 376 -7.24 -11.21 20.44
N ILE A 377 -6.15 -10.58 20.86
CA ILE A 377 -5.27 -11.16 21.89
C ILE A 377 -5.97 -11.11 23.27
N LEU A 378 -6.64 -10.02 23.59
CA LEU A 378 -7.29 -9.77 24.87
C LEU A 378 -8.76 -10.23 24.90
N ASP A 379 -9.25 -10.91 23.87
CA ASP A 379 -10.62 -11.42 23.82
C ASP A 379 -10.90 -12.37 24.98
N ALA A 380 -12.08 -12.20 25.62
CA ALA A 380 -12.41 -12.95 26.82
C ALA A 380 -12.86 -14.39 26.53
N GLU A 381 -13.41 -14.65 25.34
CA GLU A 381 -13.97 -15.96 24.98
C GLU A 381 -12.99 -16.79 24.14
N GLN A 382 -12.30 -16.16 23.22
CA GLN A 382 -11.38 -16.79 22.26
C GLN A 382 -10.07 -16.02 22.11
N PRO A 383 -9.27 -15.88 23.18
CA PRO A 383 -8.03 -15.12 23.11
C PRO A 383 -7.00 -15.75 22.16
N VAL A 384 -6.20 -14.89 21.53
CA VAL A 384 -4.95 -15.37 20.92
C VAL A 384 -3.93 -15.60 22.03
N LYS A 385 -3.34 -16.78 22.06
CA LYS A 385 -2.33 -17.22 23.02
C LYS A 385 -0.92 -17.27 22.46
N ALA A 386 -0.80 -17.56 21.16
CA ALA A 386 0.46 -17.55 20.46
C ALA A 386 0.43 -16.61 19.26
N LEU A 387 1.45 -15.76 19.13
CA LEU A 387 1.58 -14.83 18.00
C LEU A 387 2.91 -15.06 17.28
N ILE A 388 2.83 -15.28 15.96
CA ILE A 388 3.99 -15.37 15.07
C ILE A 388 4.08 -14.06 14.28
N VAL A 389 5.14 -13.29 14.46
CA VAL A 389 5.39 -12.03 13.76
C VAL A 389 6.40 -12.28 12.64
N VAL A 390 6.01 -11.92 11.41
CA VAL A 390 6.87 -12.12 10.22
C VAL A 390 7.12 -10.77 9.57
N ALA A 391 8.39 -10.39 9.45
CA ALA A 391 8.81 -9.20 8.71
C ALA A 391 8.07 -7.90 9.11
N GLY A 392 7.78 -7.72 10.39
CA GLY A 392 7.08 -6.54 10.91
C GLY A 392 7.38 -6.27 12.36
N ASN A 393 6.96 -5.09 12.83
CA ASN A 393 6.97 -4.73 14.25
C ASN A 393 5.63 -4.05 14.60
N PRO A 394 4.61 -4.84 15.00
CA PRO A 394 3.29 -4.29 15.30
C PRO A 394 3.30 -3.25 16.43
N LEU A 395 4.20 -3.37 17.42
CA LEU A 395 4.31 -2.40 18.50
C LEU A 395 4.72 -0.99 18.05
N LEU A 396 5.37 -0.87 16.87
CA LEU A 396 5.78 0.41 16.29
C LEU A 396 4.91 0.85 15.12
N THR A 397 4.18 -0.08 14.49
CA THR A 397 3.50 0.19 13.21
C THR A 397 1.98 0.19 13.30
N ILE A 398 1.42 -0.26 14.43
CA ILE A 398 -0.03 -0.23 14.70
C ILE A 398 -0.32 0.86 15.74
N GLY A 399 -1.49 1.49 15.64
CA GLY A 399 -1.97 2.43 16.66
C GLY A 399 -2.30 1.74 17.98
N GLY A 400 -2.36 2.52 19.09
CA GLY A 400 -2.71 1.99 20.41
C GLY A 400 -1.58 1.19 21.07
N ALA A 401 -0.34 1.69 20.99
CA ALA A 401 0.87 0.99 21.43
C ALA A 401 0.84 0.51 22.89
N GLU A 402 0.20 1.24 23.80
CA GLU A 402 0.08 0.81 25.22
C GLU A 402 -0.79 -0.44 25.33
N ARG A 403 -2.00 -0.40 24.76
CA ARG A 403 -2.91 -1.55 24.76
C ARG A 403 -2.30 -2.77 24.05
N LEU A 404 -1.56 -2.52 22.96
CA LEU A 404 -0.89 -3.59 22.25
C LEU A 404 0.26 -4.20 23.07
N ARG A 405 0.93 -3.40 23.90
CA ARG A 405 1.96 -3.87 24.83
C ARG A 405 1.37 -4.78 25.91
N ASP A 406 0.26 -4.36 26.52
CA ASP A 406 -0.49 -5.17 27.47
C ASP A 406 -0.96 -6.49 26.84
N ALA A 407 -1.41 -6.44 25.58
CA ALA A 407 -1.80 -7.62 24.83
C ALA A 407 -0.62 -8.59 24.63
N PHE A 408 0.55 -8.06 24.23
CA PHE A 408 1.75 -8.91 24.07
C PHE A 408 2.23 -9.54 25.37
N GLU A 409 2.05 -8.87 26.51
CA GLU A 409 2.39 -9.40 27.83
C GLU A 409 1.47 -10.56 28.26
N SER A 410 0.25 -10.64 27.70
CA SER A 410 -0.71 -11.73 27.99
C SER A 410 -0.48 -12.98 27.11
N LEU A 411 0.39 -12.91 26.11
CA LEU A 411 0.69 -14.05 25.24
C LEU A 411 1.51 -15.11 25.98
N GLU A 412 1.20 -16.37 25.75
CA GLU A 412 1.99 -17.51 26.23
C GLU A 412 3.21 -17.76 25.34
N LEU A 413 3.11 -17.42 24.06
CA LEU A 413 4.20 -17.50 23.10
C LEU A 413 4.18 -16.30 22.13
N SER A 414 5.32 -15.63 22.00
CA SER A 414 5.57 -14.66 20.94
C SER A 414 6.85 -15.03 20.20
N VAL A 415 6.76 -15.13 18.86
CA VAL A 415 7.89 -15.47 17.97
C VAL A 415 8.01 -14.41 16.90
N CYS A 416 9.21 -13.87 16.67
CA CYS A 416 9.49 -12.89 15.62
C CYS A 416 10.82 -13.18 14.90
#